data_ada79a46fb4ba4c8309864ad7c0ac0a7
#
_entry.id   ada79a46fb4ba4c8309864ad7c0ac0a7
#
_cell.length_a   1.000
_cell.length_b   1.000
_cell.length_c   1.000
_cell.angle_alpha   90.00
_cell.angle_beta   90.00
_cell.angle_gamma   90.00
#
_symmetry.space_group_name_H-M   'P 1'
#
loop_
_entity.id
_entity.type
_entity.pdbx_description
1 polymer ?
#
loop_
_entity_poly.entity_id
_entity_poly.type
_entity_poly.pdbx_seq_one_letter_code
_entity_poly.pdbx_strand_id
1 'polypeptide(L)'
;ADDVNSQLESAVKKAAEVAAKKEQERQAAAAKQNQQINTTVTPAKGDSSVASGVVSLAYSLLGVPYVSGGSSPSGFDCSGFTSYLFRQYGISISRSSSAQAYGGTAVNGLANAQPGDVICYPGHVGLYVGGGQMIHANVPGGSVRLVGVNSIGMSLSLIHI
;
A
#
# COMPACT_ATOMS: atom_id res chain seq x y z
N ALA A 1 3.45 34.85 -5.63
CA ALA A 1 2.62 33.75 -5.10
C ALA A 1 2.66 32.53 -5.99
N ASP A 2 2.61 32.72 -7.32
CA ASP A 2 2.64 31.60 -8.28
C ASP A 2 4.03 30.93 -8.35
N ASP A 3 5.11 31.67 -8.15
CA ASP A 3 6.48 31.13 -8.15
C ASP A 3 6.76 30.24 -6.95
N VAL A 4 6.21 30.56 -5.80
CA VAL A 4 6.38 29.75 -4.56
C VAL A 4 5.63 28.43 -4.70
N ASN A 5 4.43 28.42 -5.25
CA ASN A 5 3.65 27.21 -5.51
C ASN A 5 4.32 26.31 -6.56
N SER A 6 4.86 26.89 -7.63
CA SER A 6 5.61 26.17 -8.66
C SER A 6 6.88 25.54 -8.10
N GLN A 7 7.61 26.25 -7.24
CA GLN A 7 8.80 25.73 -6.57
C GLN A 7 8.46 24.63 -5.57
N LEU A 8 7.36 24.77 -4.85
CA LEU A 8 6.89 23.76 -3.91
C LEU A 8 6.45 22.48 -4.64
N GLU A 9 5.69 22.63 -5.72
CA GLU A 9 5.29 21.50 -6.56
C GLU A 9 6.48 20.78 -7.18
N SER A 10 7.48 21.52 -7.66
CA SER A 10 8.72 20.95 -8.20
C SER A 10 9.53 20.24 -7.13
N ALA A 11 9.59 20.79 -5.91
CA ALA A 11 10.31 20.16 -4.79
C ALA A 11 9.61 18.87 -4.33
N VAL A 12 8.28 18.87 -4.26
CA VAL A 12 7.48 17.68 -3.92
C VAL A 12 7.64 16.62 -5.01
N LYS A 13 7.61 17.02 -6.28
CA LYS A 13 7.82 16.12 -7.41
C LYS A 13 9.22 15.49 -7.39
N LYS A 14 10.25 16.27 -7.12
CA LYS A 14 11.63 15.78 -6.99
C LYS A 14 11.78 14.84 -5.79
N ALA A 15 11.20 15.17 -4.67
CA ALA A 15 11.23 14.30 -3.48
C ALA A 15 10.51 12.97 -3.75
N ALA A 16 9.39 12.99 -4.44
CA ALA A 16 8.67 11.78 -4.84
C ALA A 16 9.48 10.93 -5.83
N GLU A 17 10.15 11.56 -6.79
CA GLU A 17 11.01 10.87 -7.75
C GLU A 17 12.23 10.23 -7.07
N VAL A 18 12.87 10.92 -6.13
CA VAL A 18 14.01 10.40 -5.36
C VAL A 18 13.57 9.25 -4.45
N ALA A 19 12.42 9.38 -3.78
CA ALA A 19 11.86 8.32 -2.95
C ALA A 19 11.50 7.10 -3.80
N ALA A 20 10.88 7.28 -4.96
CA ALA A 20 10.55 6.21 -5.90
C ALA A 20 11.81 5.51 -6.43
N LYS A 21 12.86 6.25 -6.73
CA LYS A 21 14.14 5.70 -7.18
C LYS A 21 14.82 4.86 -6.11
N LYS A 22 14.89 5.35 -4.87
CA LYS A 22 15.45 4.62 -3.74
C LYS A 22 14.68 3.34 -3.46
N GLU A 23 13.37 3.39 -3.61
CA GLU A 23 12.52 2.22 -3.38
C GLU A 23 12.64 1.20 -4.49
N GLN A 24 12.79 1.62 -5.75
CA GLN A 24 13.09 0.71 -6.85
C GLN A 24 14.43 -0.01 -6.67
N GLU A 25 15.45 0.67 -6.16
CA GLU A 25 16.73 0.06 -5.85
C GLU A 25 16.60 -0.96 -4.72
N ARG A 26 15.83 -0.67 -3.68
CA ARG A 26 15.52 -1.63 -2.61
C ARG A 26 14.75 -2.83 -3.12
N GLN A 27 13.78 -2.62 -4.00
CA GLN A 27 12.99 -3.69 -4.61
C GLN A 27 13.85 -4.59 -5.48
N ALA A 28 14.77 -4.03 -6.26
CA ALA A 28 15.71 -4.80 -7.06
C ALA A 28 16.65 -5.65 -6.20
N ALA A 29 17.11 -5.11 -5.07
CA ALA A 29 17.93 -5.84 -4.10
C ALA A 29 17.11 -6.92 -3.36
N ALA A 30 15.89 -6.60 -2.96
CA ALA A 30 14.98 -7.55 -2.30
C ALA A 30 14.52 -8.65 -3.26
N ALA A 31 14.27 -8.32 -4.53
CA ALA A 31 13.91 -9.29 -5.55
C ALA A 31 15.06 -10.26 -5.84
N LYS A 32 16.29 -9.80 -5.83
CA LYS A 32 17.48 -10.66 -5.97
C LYS A 32 17.66 -11.59 -4.78
N GLN A 33 17.44 -11.11 -3.55
CA GLN A 33 17.46 -11.95 -2.35
C GLN A 33 16.30 -12.95 -2.32
N ASN A 34 15.11 -12.55 -2.74
CA ASN A 34 13.94 -13.42 -2.82
C ASN A 34 14.09 -14.49 -3.90
N GLN A 35 14.76 -14.20 -5.00
CA GLN A 35 15.06 -15.21 -6.01
C GLN A 35 16.04 -16.27 -5.52
N GLN A 36 17.01 -15.91 -4.68
CA GLN A 36 17.90 -16.88 -4.05
C GLN A 36 17.22 -17.72 -2.98
N ILE A 37 16.27 -17.14 -2.26
CA ILE A 37 15.49 -17.85 -1.24
C ILE A 37 14.44 -18.76 -1.89
N ASN A 38 13.84 -18.35 -3.01
CA ASN A 38 12.83 -19.11 -3.75
C ASN A 38 13.39 -20.36 -4.43
N THR A 39 14.69 -20.46 -4.63
CA THR A 39 15.30 -21.68 -5.19
C THR A 39 15.48 -22.78 -4.14
N THR A 40 15.39 -22.43 -2.85
CA THR A 40 15.57 -23.38 -1.73
C THR A 40 14.30 -23.67 -0.93
N VAL A 41 13.27 -22.84 -1.11
CA VAL A 41 11.98 -23.02 -0.43
C VAL A 41 10.92 -23.29 -1.49
N THR A 42 10.36 -24.48 -1.48
CA THR A 42 9.18 -24.78 -2.29
C THR A 42 8.10 -23.75 -1.91
N PRO A 43 7.56 -22.99 -2.89
CA PRO A 43 6.50 -22.05 -2.57
C PRO A 43 5.22 -22.81 -2.23
N ALA A 44 5.13 -23.27 -1.00
CA ALA A 44 3.96 -23.95 -0.49
C ALA A 44 2.73 -23.03 -0.52
N LYS A 45 2.94 -21.73 -0.63
CA LYS A 45 1.88 -20.72 -0.79
C LYS A 45 2.54 -19.49 -1.38
N GLY A 46 2.16 -19.08 -2.58
CA GLY A 46 2.63 -17.84 -3.19
C GLY A 46 2.32 -16.58 -2.40
N ASP A 47 1.70 -16.73 -1.23
CA ASP A 47 1.18 -15.64 -0.40
C ASP A 47 2.28 -14.75 0.16
N SER A 48 3.42 -15.30 0.61
CA SER A 48 4.48 -14.50 1.22
C SER A 48 5.26 -13.68 0.18
N SER A 49 5.44 -14.16 -1.03
CA SER A 49 6.09 -13.39 -2.11
C SER A 49 5.17 -12.30 -2.66
N VAL A 50 3.86 -12.58 -2.75
CA VAL A 50 2.86 -11.58 -3.12
C VAL A 50 2.77 -10.51 -2.04
N ALA A 51 2.70 -10.90 -0.77
CA ALA A 51 2.65 -9.95 0.35
C ALA A 51 3.87 -9.03 0.37
N SER A 52 5.07 -9.57 0.20
CA SER A 52 6.30 -8.77 0.13
C SER A 52 6.30 -7.83 -1.06
N GLY A 53 5.85 -8.29 -2.22
CA GLY A 53 5.75 -7.47 -3.42
C GLY A 53 4.74 -6.34 -3.29
N VAL A 54 3.59 -6.63 -2.73
CA VAL A 54 2.53 -5.63 -2.49
C VAL A 54 3.02 -4.56 -1.52
N VAL A 55 3.69 -4.94 -0.45
CA VAL A 55 4.27 -4.00 0.53
C VAL A 55 5.34 -3.13 -0.12
N SER A 56 6.25 -3.72 -0.87
CA SER A 56 7.30 -2.98 -1.58
C SER A 56 6.72 -1.99 -2.59
N LEU A 57 5.71 -2.41 -3.32
CA LEU A 57 5.01 -1.54 -4.28
C LEU A 57 4.31 -0.38 -3.55
N ALA A 58 3.71 -0.64 -2.40
CA ALA A 58 3.07 0.40 -1.58
C ALA A 58 4.08 1.47 -1.15
N TYR A 59 5.27 1.07 -0.71
CA TYR A 59 6.35 2.00 -0.37
C TYR A 59 6.78 2.85 -1.58
N SER A 60 6.80 2.26 -2.77
CA SER A 60 7.18 2.99 -3.98
C SER A 60 6.16 4.04 -4.40
N LEU A 61 4.93 3.94 -3.91
CA LEU A 61 3.83 4.84 -4.25
C LEU A 61 3.60 5.93 -3.20
N LEU A 62 4.45 6.01 -2.17
CA LEU A 62 4.37 7.07 -1.17
C LEU A 62 4.46 8.44 -1.85
N GLY A 63 3.59 9.36 -1.47
CA GLY A 63 3.55 10.71 -2.02
C GLY A 63 2.64 10.87 -3.23
N VAL A 64 2.10 9.80 -3.81
CA VAL A 64 1.10 9.91 -4.89
C VAL A 64 -0.14 10.62 -4.35
N PRO A 65 -0.66 11.63 -5.07
CA PRO A 65 -1.79 12.41 -4.56
C PRO A 65 -3.07 11.58 -4.43
N TYR A 66 -3.89 11.95 -3.46
CA TYR A 66 -5.24 11.42 -3.34
C TYR A 66 -6.12 11.98 -4.46
N VAL A 67 -6.76 11.10 -5.20
CA VAL A 67 -7.75 11.48 -6.23
C VAL A 67 -8.99 10.62 -6.03
N SER A 68 -10.12 11.26 -5.80
CA SER A 68 -11.40 10.55 -5.64
C SER A 68 -11.70 9.72 -6.91
N GLY A 69 -11.97 8.44 -6.72
CA GLY A 69 -12.16 7.49 -7.82
C GLY A 69 -10.88 7.04 -8.50
N GLY A 70 -9.71 7.50 -8.03
CA GLY A 70 -8.41 7.17 -8.61
C GLY A 70 -7.95 5.76 -8.28
N SER A 71 -7.35 5.09 -9.26
CA SER A 71 -6.83 3.73 -9.11
C SER A 71 -5.57 3.50 -9.95
N SER A 72 -4.80 4.55 -10.17
CA SER A 72 -3.55 4.51 -10.95
C SER A 72 -2.48 5.37 -10.27
N PRO A 73 -1.19 5.23 -10.65
CA PRO A 73 -0.12 6.05 -10.07
C PRO A 73 -0.24 7.56 -10.30
N SER A 74 -1.17 8.02 -11.11
CA SER A 74 -1.49 9.45 -11.24
C SER A 74 -2.34 9.96 -10.08
N GLY A 75 -2.96 9.08 -9.32
CA GLY A 75 -3.74 9.40 -8.14
C GLY A 75 -4.56 8.22 -7.67
N PHE A 76 -4.72 8.07 -6.36
CA PHE A 76 -5.48 6.98 -5.75
C PHE A 76 -6.49 7.50 -4.74
N ASP A 77 -7.65 6.86 -4.67
CA ASP A 77 -8.42 6.84 -3.43
C ASP A 77 -8.01 5.61 -2.59
N CYS A 78 -8.58 5.45 -1.39
CA CYS A 78 -8.13 4.42 -0.45
C CYS A 78 -8.28 3.00 -1.01
N SER A 79 -9.43 2.68 -1.57
CA SER A 79 -9.72 1.36 -2.15
C SER A 79 -9.10 1.19 -3.53
N GLY A 80 -8.90 2.28 -4.27
CA GLY A 80 -8.18 2.28 -5.53
C GLY A 80 -6.71 1.95 -5.35
N PHE A 81 -6.12 2.43 -4.27
CA PHE A 81 -4.74 2.12 -3.90
C PHE A 81 -4.57 0.62 -3.60
N THR A 82 -5.37 0.08 -2.72
CA THR A 82 -5.29 -1.35 -2.36
C THR A 82 -5.60 -2.25 -3.56
N SER A 83 -6.63 -1.93 -4.35
CA SER A 83 -6.97 -2.73 -5.53
C SER A 83 -5.88 -2.68 -6.60
N TYR A 84 -5.23 -1.54 -6.79
CA TYR A 84 -4.09 -1.42 -7.70
C TYR A 84 -2.93 -2.32 -7.28
N LEU A 85 -2.58 -2.31 -6.00
CA LEU A 85 -1.48 -3.12 -5.46
C LEU A 85 -1.65 -4.60 -5.77
N PHE A 86 -2.81 -5.15 -5.46
CA PHE A 86 -3.09 -6.57 -5.67
C PHE A 86 -3.24 -6.91 -7.15
N ARG A 87 -3.79 -6.00 -7.95
CA ARG A 87 -3.95 -6.21 -9.39
C ARG A 87 -2.60 -6.38 -10.09
N GLN A 88 -1.54 -5.72 -9.62
CA GLN A 88 -0.21 -5.89 -10.18
C GLN A 88 0.33 -7.31 -10.00
N TYR A 89 -0.22 -8.06 -9.07
CA TYR A 89 0.14 -9.46 -8.81
C TYR A 89 -0.93 -10.45 -9.26
N GLY A 90 -1.83 -10.01 -10.15
CA GLY A 90 -2.86 -10.85 -10.73
C GLY A 90 -4.04 -11.15 -9.82
N ILE A 91 -4.18 -10.41 -8.72
CA ILE A 91 -5.26 -10.59 -7.75
C ILE A 91 -6.28 -9.46 -7.91
N SER A 92 -7.52 -9.83 -8.21
CA SER A 92 -8.63 -8.88 -8.25
C SER A 92 -9.32 -8.84 -6.91
N ILE A 93 -9.38 -7.66 -6.31
CA ILE A 93 -10.20 -7.40 -5.11
C ILE A 93 -11.28 -6.37 -5.46
N SER A 94 -12.30 -6.28 -4.62
CA SER A 94 -13.42 -5.35 -4.84
C SER A 94 -12.93 -3.91 -4.92
N ARG A 95 -13.57 -3.10 -5.75
CA ARG A 95 -13.18 -1.71 -5.96
C ARG A 95 -13.53 -0.82 -4.76
N SER A 96 -14.57 -1.13 -4.02
CA SER A 96 -15.04 -0.32 -2.89
C SER A 96 -14.44 -0.78 -1.57
N SER A 97 -14.19 0.18 -0.66
CA SER A 97 -13.62 -0.12 0.66
C SER A 97 -14.52 -1.03 1.49
N SER A 98 -15.82 -0.82 1.45
CA SER A 98 -16.77 -1.65 2.19
C SER A 98 -16.79 -3.09 1.69
N ALA A 99 -16.68 -3.31 0.38
CA ALA A 99 -16.65 -4.66 -0.20
C ALA A 99 -15.30 -5.34 0.02
N GLN A 100 -14.19 -4.61 0.06
CA GLN A 100 -12.87 -5.17 0.36
C GLN A 100 -12.83 -5.81 1.76
N ALA A 101 -13.55 -5.26 2.72
CA ALA A 101 -13.62 -5.79 4.07
C ALA A 101 -14.15 -7.23 4.15
N TYR A 102 -14.82 -7.69 3.11
CA TYR A 102 -15.36 -9.05 3.01
C TYR A 102 -14.68 -9.89 1.92
N GLY A 103 -13.62 -9.37 1.31
CA GLY A 103 -12.98 -9.96 0.13
C GLY A 103 -11.87 -10.98 0.42
N GLY A 104 -11.65 -11.34 1.67
CA GLY A 104 -10.59 -12.28 2.05
C GLY A 104 -10.89 -12.98 3.36
N THR A 105 -9.84 -13.59 3.94
CA THR A 105 -9.94 -14.28 5.23
C THR A 105 -9.82 -13.27 6.37
N ALA A 106 -10.78 -13.25 7.28
CA ALA A 106 -10.74 -12.38 8.45
C ALA A 106 -9.54 -12.71 9.34
N VAL A 107 -8.80 -11.68 9.76
CA VAL A 107 -7.66 -11.79 10.66
C VAL A 107 -8.12 -11.36 12.05
N ASN A 108 -7.88 -12.19 13.04
CA ASN A 108 -8.35 -11.95 14.41
C ASN A 108 -7.35 -11.08 15.16
N GLY A 109 -7.51 -9.78 15.05
CA GLY A 109 -6.75 -8.78 15.77
C GLY A 109 -5.40 -8.43 15.15
N LEU A 110 -4.88 -7.28 15.56
CA LEU A 110 -3.63 -6.72 15.03
C LEU A 110 -2.41 -7.61 15.33
N ALA A 111 -2.44 -8.35 16.44
CA ALA A 111 -1.36 -9.26 16.81
C ALA A 111 -1.18 -10.39 15.79
N ASN A 112 -2.21 -10.76 15.07
CA ASN A 112 -2.18 -11.79 14.03
C ASN A 112 -2.03 -11.22 12.62
N ALA A 113 -1.97 -9.91 12.48
CA ALA A 113 -1.82 -9.24 11.19
C ALA A 113 -0.42 -9.46 10.64
N GLN A 114 -0.36 -9.65 9.32
CA GLN A 114 0.89 -9.82 8.59
C GLN A 114 1.03 -8.69 7.56
N PRO A 115 2.27 -8.27 7.25
CA PRO A 115 2.47 -7.32 6.14
C PRO A 115 1.83 -7.84 4.87
N GLY A 116 1.09 -6.96 4.19
CA GLY A 116 0.29 -7.32 3.02
C GLY A 116 -1.19 -7.56 3.31
N ASP A 117 -1.59 -7.62 4.58
CA ASP A 117 -3.01 -7.67 4.93
C ASP A 117 -3.67 -6.33 4.66
N VAL A 118 -4.97 -6.36 4.34
CA VAL A 118 -5.77 -5.16 4.17
C VAL A 118 -6.37 -4.78 5.51
N ILE A 119 -6.13 -3.55 5.92
CA ILE A 119 -6.71 -2.96 7.12
C ILE A 119 -7.99 -2.22 6.72
N CYS A 120 -9.07 -2.48 7.42
CA CYS A 120 -10.38 -1.93 7.09
C CYS A 120 -10.91 -1.11 8.27
N TYR A 121 -11.37 0.08 7.93
CA TYR A 121 -12.08 1.00 8.82
C TYR A 121 -13.44 1.29 8.21
N PRO A 122 -14.40 1.81 8.98
CA PRO A 122 -15.66 2.26 8.37
C PRO A 122 -15.40 3.28 7.26
N GLY A 123 -15.70 2.89 6.02
CA GLY A 123 -15.51 3.74 4.84
C GLY A 123 -14.07 3.96 4.38
N HIS A 124 -13.11 3.20 4.90
CA HIS A 124 -11.68 3.39 4.57
C HIS A 124 -10.90 2.08 4.63
N VAL A 125 -9.87 1.98 3.80
CA VAL A 125 -8.96 0.84 3.79
C VAL A 125 -7.52 1.31 3.62
N GLY A 126 -6.58 0.47 4.07
CA GLY A 126 -5.15 0.66 3.89
C GLY A 126 -4.44 -0.68 3.80
N LEU A 127 -3.15 -0.64 3.54
CA LEU A 127 -2.30 -1.83 3.49
C LEU A 127 -1.44 -1.90 4.75
N TYR A 128 -1.57 -2.97 5.51
CA TYR A 128 -0.73 -3.20 6.69
C TYR A 128 0.69 -3.57 6.25
N VAL A 129 1.68 -2.90 6.81
CA VAL A 129 3.10 -3.12 6.44
C VAL A 129 3.93 -3.67 7.59
N GLY A 130 3.31 -3.98 8.71
CA GLY A 130 3.99 -4.50 9.89
C GLY A 130 4.33 -3.40 10.91
N GLY A 131 4.73 -3.79 12.10
CA GLY A 131 5.16 -2.86 13.14
C GLY A 131 4.09 -1.88 13.63
N GLY A 132 2.81 -2.20 13.45
CA GLY A 132 1.71 -1.30 13.81
C GLY A 132 1.52 -0.16 12.83
N GLN A 133 2.05 -0.27 11.61
CA GLN A 133 1.99 0.77 10.59
C GLN A 133 1.25 0.30 9.34
N MET A 134 0.67 1.25 8.62
CA MET A 134 0.02 1.00 7.35
C MET A 134 0.37 2.09 6.34
N ILE A 135 0.23 1.74 5.06
CA ILE A 135 0.28 2.71 3.96
C ILE A 135 -1.13 2.81 3.38
N HIS A 136 -1.62 4.02 3.24
CA HIS A 136 -2.95 4.27 2.71
C HIS A 136 -2.98 5.55 1.87
N ALA A 137 -3.91 5.59 0.91
CA ALA A 137 -4.26 6.85 0.26
C ALA A 137 -5.15 7.62 1.23
N ASN A 138 -4.66 8.76 1.69
CA ASN A 138 -5.28 9.55 2.75
C ASN A 138 -6.60 10.18 2.24
N VAL A 139 -6.96 11.31 2.75
CA VAL A 139 -8.18 12.04 2.43
C VAL A 139 -7.96 12.98 1.23
N PRO A 140 -9.04 13.52 0.62
CA PRO A 140 -8.90 14.55 -0.41
C PRO A 140 -7.98 15.70 0.04
N GLY A 141 -7.07 16.08 -0.84
CA GLY A 141 -6.01 17.03 -0.53
C GLY A 141 -4.75 16.43 0.07
N GLY A 142 -4.80 15.15 0.40
CA GLY A 142 -3.65 14.40 0.92
C GLY A 142 -2.96 13.54 -0.15
N SER A 143 -2.24 12.54 0.33
CA SER A 143 -1.44 11.65 -0.53
C SER A 143 -1.33 10.27 0.09
N VAL A 144 -0.71 9.34 -0.63
CA VAL A 144 -0.32 8.03 -0.09
C VAL A 144 0.73 8.25 1.01
N ARG A 145 0.46 7.74 2.21
CA ARG A 145 1.29 7.99 3.40
C ARG A 145 1.46 6.74 4.24
N LEU A 146 2.61 6.66 4.90
CA LEU A 146 2.87 5.70 5.97
C LEU A 146 2.44 6.31 7.31
N VAL A 147 1.52 5.65 8.00
CA VAL A 147 0.99 6.11 9.29
C VAL A 147 0.83 4.94 10.25
N GLY A 148 0.71 5.24 11.54
CA GLY A 148 0.31 4.23 12.53
C GLY A 148 -1.14 3.82 12.33
N VAL A 149 -1.46 2.55 12.55
CA VAL A 149 -2.82 2.01 12.35
C VAL A 149 -3.84 2.66 13.28
N ASN A 150 -3.39 3.15 14.44
CA ASN A 150 -4.25 3.80 15.42
C ASN A 150 -4.44 5.30 15.16
N SER A 151 -3.73 5.86 14.17
CA SER A 151 -3.83 7.30 13.86
C SER A 151 -5.18 7.69 13.27
N ILE A 152 -5.94 6.73 12.74
CA ILE A 152 -7.28 6.97 12.18
C ILE A 152 -8.32 7.22 13.28
N GLY A 153 -8.13 6.63 14.46
CA GLY A 153 -9.05 6.82 15.59
C GLY A 153 -10.39 6.09 15.46
N MET A 154 -10.48 5.13 14.56
CA MET A 154 -11.66 4.30 14.32
C MET A 154 -11.38 2.85 14.64
N SER A 155 -12.44 2.06 14.85
CA SER A 155 -12.35 0.62 14.95
C SER A 155 -11.82 0.04 13.65
N LEU A 156 -10.88 -0.89 13.75
CA LEU A 156 -10.30 -1.54 12.58
C LEU A 156 -10.63 -3.03 12.56
N SER A 157 -10.65 -3.57 11.36
CA SER A 157 -10.65 -5.01 11.11
C SER A 157 -9.58 -5.32 10.06
N LEU A 158 -9.20 -6.57 9.94
CA LEU A 158 -8.13 -6.98 9.04
C LEU A 158 -8.59 -8.18 8.22
N ILE A 159 -8.19 -8.20 6.97
CA ILE A 159 -8.39 -9.36 6.10
C ILE A 159 -7.07 -9.73 5.44
N HIS A 160 -6.86 -11.03 5.30
CA HIS A 160 -5.78 -11.61 4.53
C HIS A 160 -6.29 -11.98 3.15
N ILE A 161 -5.66 -11.46 2.12
CA ILE A 161 -6.02 -11.74 0.70
C ILE A 161 -5.30 -13.05 0.20
#